data_003b6ebf33b9ca3215436d981d707245
#
_entry.id   003b6ebf33b9ca3215436d981d707245
#
_cell.length_a   1.000
_cell.length_b   1.000
_cell.length_c   1.000
_cell.angle_alpha   90.00
_cell.angle_beta   90.00
_cell.angle_gamma   90.00
#
_symmetry.space_group_name_H-M   'P 1'
#
loop_
_entity.id
_entity.type
_entity.pdbx_description
1 polymer ?
#
loop_
_entity_poly.entity_id
_entity_poly.type
_entity_poly.pdbx_seq_one_letter_code
_entity_poly.pdbx_strand_id
1 'polypeptide(L)'
;MRSLFRKIREANRPFCTALVAAAGSSSRMGGTDKLMEFLDNVPVLMRTLTALQRAAAIDEIVIAAREDALVDISTLCKTYGITKCSKVVRGGESRCHSVLLAALEASPEARLLAVQDGARPPGPPRRTWPPPPPCGR
;
A
#
# COMPACT_ATOMS: atom_id res chain seq x y z
N MET A 1 13.50 -4.53 29.59
CA MET A 1 13.15 -3.10 29.54
C MET A 1 12.93 -2.56 28.12
N ARG A 2 13.82 -2.84 27.16
CA ARG A 2 13.66 -2.38 25.77
C ARG A 2 12.34 -2.84 25.11
N SER A 3 11.84 -4.03 25.40
CA SER A 3 10.62 -4.56 24.80
C SER A 3 9.36 -3.89 25.34
N LEU A 4 9.34 -3.47 26.62
CA LEU A 4 8.21 -2.79 27.23
C LEU A 4 8.07 -1.36 26.70
N PHE A 5 9.18 -0.62 26.59
CA PHE A 5 9.18 0.72 26.00
C PHE A 5 8.77 0.69 24.52
N ARG A 6 9.17 -0.35 23.78
CA ARG A 6 8.73 -0.53 22.40
C ARG A 6 7.20 -0.75 22.34
N LYS A 7 6.65 -1.60 23.20
CA LYS A 7 5.21 -1.85 23.27
C LYS A 7 4.42 -0.59 23.65
N ILE A 8 4.92 0.21 24.58
CA ILE A 8 4.28 1.48 24.98
C ILE A 8 4.33 2.49 23.83
N ARG A 9 5.45 2.57 23.11
CA ARG A 9 5.58 3.42 21.92
C ARG A 9 4.65 2.98 20.79
N GLU A 10 4.52 1.67 20.58
CA GLU A 10 3.61 1.11 19.58
C GLU A 10 2.14 1.33 19.96
N ALA A 11 1.80 1.24 21.25
CA ALA A 11 0.46 1.48 21.74
C ALA A 11 0.02 2.95 21.62
N ASN A 12 0.96 3.89 21.69
CA ASN A 12 0.67 5.33 21.63
C ASN A 12 0.86 5.95 20.23
N ARG A 13 1.27 5.16 19.24
CA ARG A 13 1.40 5.70 17.89
C ARG A 13 0.04 5.94 17.24
N PRO A 14 -0.10 6.94 16.36
CA PRO A 14 -1.34 7.17 15.66
C PRO A 14 -1.68 6.02 14.71
N PHE A 15 -2.96 5.70 14.60
CA PHE A 15 -3.46 4.69 13.67
C PHE A 15 -3.16 5.14 12.23
N CYS A 16 -2.51 4.27 11.47
CA CYS A 16 -2.10 4.55 10.09
C CYS A 16 -2.78 3.61 9.10
N THR A 17 -3.48 4.18 8.14
CA THR A 17 -4.08 3.45 7.02
C THR A 17 -3.25 3.64 5.76
N ALA A 18 -2.85 2.54 5.13
CA ALA A 18 -2.21 2.56 3.83
C ALA A 18 -3.27 2.58 2.73
N LEU A 19 -3.19 3.57 1.86
CA LEU A 19 -4.04 3.71 0.68
C LEU A 19 -3.27 3.23 -0.54
N VAL A 20 -3.69 2.12 -1.12
CA VAL A 20 -2.99 1.49 -2.25
C VAL A 20 -3.70 1.85 -3.55
N ALA A 21 -3.02 2.59 -4.41
CA ALA A 21 -3.53 2.95 -5.73
C ALA A 21 -3.25 1.81 -6.72
N ALA A 22 -4.30 1.08 -7.07
CA ALA A 22 -4.25 -0.09 -7.95
C ALA A 22 -5.26 -0.01 -9.12
N ALA A 23 -5.85 1.16 -9.33
CA ALA A 23 -6.87 1.38 -10.36
C ALA A 23 -6.31 1.91 -11.69
N GLY A 24 -5.00 2.16 -11.77
CA GLY A 24 -4.37 2.70 -12.98
C GLY A 24 -4.52 1.76 -14.18
N SER A 25 -4.83 2.33 -15.34
CA SER A 25 -4.82 1.57 -16.59
C SER A 25 -3.39 1.34 -17.06
N SER A 26 -3.04 0.10 -17.35
CA SER A 26 -1.76 -0.28 -17.95
C SER A 26 -1.75 -0.10 -19.47
N SER A 27 -2.66 0.68 -20.02
CA SER A 27 -2.84 0.87 -21.46
C SER A 27 -1.60 1.36 -22.21
N ARG A 28 -0.62 1.91 -21.50
CA ARG A 28 0.63 2.40 -22.09
C ARG A 28 1.67 1.32 -22.40
N MET A 29 1.45 0.07 -21.97
CA MET A 29 2.43 -1.02 -22.05
C MET A 29 1.87 -2.28 -22.72
N GLY A 30 1.08 -2.12 -23.79
CA GLY A 30 0.62 -3.25 -24.58
C GLY A 30 -0.46 -4.13 -23.95
N GLY A 31 -1.26 -3.59 -23.05
CA GLY A 31 -2.41 -4.30 -22.46
C GLY A 31 -2.11 -5.25 -21.32
N THR A 32 -0.86 -5.34 -20.87
CA THR A 32 -0.49 -6.16 -19.72
C THR A 32 -0.77 -5.41 -18.43
N ASP A 33 -1.52 -6.01 -17.52
CA ASP A 33 -1.77 -5.43 -16.20
C ASP A 33 -0.54 -5.63 -15.32
N LYS A 34 0.25 -4.58 -15.13
CA LYS A 34 1.47 -4.59 -14.32
C LYS A 34 1.25 -5.05 -12.88
N LEU A 35 0.06 -4.82 -12.35
CA LEU A 35 -0.27 -5.19 -10.98
C LEU A 35 -0.37 -6.69 -10.79
N MET A 36 -0.84 -7.38 -11.83
CA MET A 36 -1.03 -8.82 -11.84
C MET A 36 0.12 -9.55 -12.51
N GLU A 37 1.12 -8.82 -13.01
CA GLU A 37 2.32 -9.41 -13.56
C GLU A 37 3.11 -10.13 -12.47
N PHE A 38 3.58 -11.33 -12.80
CA PHE A 38 4.30 -12.16 -11.84
C PHE A 38 5.78 -11.81 -11.81
N LEU A 39 6.29 -11.57 -10.63
CA LEU A 39 7.71 -11.44 -10.35
C LEU A 39 8.09 -12.57 -9.39
N ASP A 40 8.91 -13.51 -9.84
CA ASP A 40 9.23 -14.72 -9.09
C ASP A 40 7.98 -15.47 -8.58
N ASN A 41 7.02 -15.71 -9.48
CA ASN A 41 5.77 -16.41 -9.21
C ASN A 41 4.80 -15.72 -8.23
N VAL A 42 5.03 -14.45 -7.90
CA VAL A 42 4.12 -13.67 -7.04
C VAL A 42 3.68 -12.42 -7.78
N PRO A 43 2.36 -12.11 -7.84
CA PRO A 43 1.90 -10.87 -8.44
C PRO A 43 2.55 -9.65 -7.77
N VAL A 44 2.93 -8.65 -8.55
CA VAL A 44 3.58 -7.43 -8.05
C VAL A 44 2.74 -6.76 -6.96
N LEU A 45 1.43 -6.70 -7.15
CA LEU A 45 0.52 -6.15 -6.14
C LEU A 45 0.64 -6.89 -4.80
N MET A 46 0.72 -8.22 -4.84
CA MET A 46 0.83 -9.02 -3.62
C MET A 46 2.15 -8.80 -2.89
N ARG A 47 3.22 -8.50 -3.61
CA ARG A 47 4.50 -8.10 -2.98
C ARG A 47 4.36 -6.80 -2.22
N THR A 48 3.70 -5.81 -2.81
CA THR A 48 3.41 -4.52 -2.17
C THR A 48 2.57 -4.72 -0.92
N LEU A 49 1.49 -5.48 -1.02
CA LEU A 49 0.58 -5.74 0.10
C LEU A 49 1.25 -6.55 1.21
N THR A 50 2.08 -7.52 0.87
CA THR A 50 2.83 -8.31 1.87
C THR A 50 3.80 -7.43 2.65
N ALA A 51 4.49 -6.51 1.96
CA ALA A 51 5.38 -5.56 2.62
C ALA A 51 4.61 -4.65 3.58
N LEU A 52 3.44 -4.14 3.18
CA LEU A 52 2.57 -3.34 4.04
C LEU A 52 2.01 -4.15 5.21
N GLN A 53 1.64 -5.41 4.97
CA GLN A 53 1.17 -6.32 6.02
C GLN A 53 2.22 -6.53 7.12
N ARG A 54 3.48 -6.62 6.74
CA ARG A 54 4.61 -6.80 7.68
C ARG A 54 5.05 -5.51 8.36
N ALA A 55 4.67 -4.37 7.83
CA ALA A 55 5.06 -3.08 8.37
C ALA A 55 4.33 -2.81 9.70
N ALA A 56 5.07 -2.70 10.79
CA ALA A 56 4.50 -2.43 12.11
C ALA A 56 3.80 -1.06 12.18
N ALA A 57 4.19 -0.11 11.33
CA ALA A 57 3.61 1.22 11.28
C ALA A 57 2.24 1.28 10.59
N ILE A 58 1.85 0.25 9.86
CA ILE A 58 0.58 0.18 9.12
C ILE A 58 -0.42 -0.67 9.91
N ASP A 59 -1.60 -0.12 10.16
CA ASP A 59 -2.68 -0.80 10.89
C ASP A 59 -3.79 -1.30 9.98
N GLU A 60 -4.03 -0.60 8.88
CA GLU A 60 -5.09 -0.90 7.94
C GLU A 60 -4.60 -0.69 6.51
N ILE A 61 -5.14 -1.46 5.57
CA ILE A 61 -4.89 -1.31 4.14
C ILE A 61 -6.22 -1.17 3.43
N VAL A 62 -6.38 -0.11 2.65
CA VAL A 62 -7.51 0.10 1.75
C VAL A 62 -6.97 0.16 0.32
N ILE A 63 -7.51 -0.67 -0.55
CA ILE A 63 -7.07 -0.80 -1.94
C ILE A 63 -8.10 -0.19 -2.87
N ALA A 64 -7.68 0.76 -3.70
CA ALA A 64 -8.51 1.27 -4.80
C ALA A 64 -8.10 0.57 -6.09
N ALA A 65 -9.00 -0.21 -6.65
CA ALA A 65 -8.75 -1.03 -7.83
C ALA A 65 -9.78 -0.79 -8.94
N ARG A 66 -9.52 -1.31 -10.13
CA ARG A 66 -10.51 -1.32 -11.20
C ARG A 66 -11.68 -2.22 -10.83
N GLU A 67 -12.86 -1.88 -11.30
CA GLU A 67 -14.09 -2.62 -11.03
C GLU A 67 -13.99 -4.10 -11.41
N ASP A 68 -13.36 -4.40 -12.54
CA ASP A 68 -13.16 -5.77 -13.03
C ASP A 68 -12.13 -6.59 -12.23
N ALA A 69 -11.34 -5.94 -11.40
CA ALA A 69 -10.30 -6.57 -10.59
C ALA A 69 -10.66 -6.71 -9.09
N LEU A 70 -11.78 -6.15 -8.66
CA LEU A 70 -12.14 -6.11 -7.22
C LEU A 70 -12.24 -7.51 -6.60
N VAL A 71 -12.89 -8.44 -7.27
CA VAL A 71 -13.08 -9.81 -6.76
C VAL A 71 -11.75 -10.55 -6.73
N ASP A 72 -10.96 -10.44 -7.78
CA ASP A 72 -9.66 -11.12 -7.90
C ASP A 72 -8.70 -10.63 -6.81
N ILE A 73 -8.63 -9.33 -6.59
CA ILE A 73 -7.77 -8.74 -5.55
C ILE A 73 -8.24 -9.16 -4.17
N SER A 74 -9.53 -9.16 -3.90
CA SER A 74 -10.09 -9.63 -2.63
C SER A 74 -9.73 -11.08 -2.36
N THR A 75 -9.84 -11.94 -3.37
CA THR A 75 -9.48 -13.35 -3.28
C THR A 75 -7.99 -13.54 -3.03
N LEU A 76 -7.15 -12.79 -3.73
CA LEU A 76 -5.70 -12.83 -3.54
C LEU A 76 -5.30 -12.36 -2.13
N CYS A 77 -5.94 -11.33 -1.60
CA CYS A 77 -5.70 -10.87 -0.23
C CYS A 77 -5.97 -11.99 0.79
N LYS A 78 -7.04 -12.74 0.62
CA LYS A 78 -7.35 -13.90 1.47
C LYS A 78 -6.31 -15.00 1.32
N THR A 79 -5.94 -15.31 0.08
CA THR A 79 -4.97 -16.38 -0.24
C THR A 79 -3.58 -16.08 0.34
N TYR A 80 -3.14 -14.82 0.25
CA TYR A 80 -1.83 -14.39 0.75
C TYR A 80 -1.83 -13.95 2.22
N GLY A 81 -2.96 -14.02 2.90
CA GLY A 81 -3.05 -13.70 4.33
C GLY A 81 -2.88 -12.21 4.63
N ILE A 82 -3.38 -11.33 3.75
CA ILE A 82 -3.34 -9.89 3.97
C ILE A 82 -4.48 -9.49 4.92
N THR A 83 -4.30 -9.73 6.20
CA THR A 83 -5.34 -9.52 7.22
C THR A 83 -5.63 -8.05 7.51
N LYS A 84 -4.67 -7.16 7.25
CA LYS A 84 -4.84 -5.72 7.42
C LYS A 84 -5.70 -5.08 6.32
N CYS A 85 -5.93 -5.77 5.21
CA CYS A 85 -6.80 -5.28 4.14
C CYS A 85 -8.25 -5.28 4.63
N SER A 86 -8.78 -4.10 4.92
CA SER A 86 -10.15 -3.94 5.38
C SER A 86 -11.14 -3.83 4.24
N LYS A 87 -10.74 -3.15 3.15
CA LYS A 87 -11.62 -2.89 2.01
C LYS A 87 -10.85 -2.86 0.70
N VAL A 88 -11.51 -3.38 -0.34
CA VAL A 88 -11.09 -3.18 -1.73
C VAL A 88 -12.21 -2.39 -2.40
N VAL A 89 -11.92 -1.17 -2.82
CA VAL A 89 -12.91 -0.23 -3.36
C VAL A 89 -12.64 0.08 -4.83
N ARG A 90 -13.68 0.50 -5.54
CA ARG A 90 -13.53 0.96 -6.90
C ARG A 90 -12.74 2.27 -6.94
N GLY A 91 -11.70 2.31 -7.74
CA GLY A 91 -10.93 3.52 -8.00
C GLY A 91 -11.62 4.46 -8.97
N GLY A 92 -11.08 5.67 -9.06
CA GLY A 92 -11.56 6.71 -9.96
C GLY A 92 -10.78 6.77 -11.28
N GLU A 93 -11.05 7.80 -12.07
CA GLU A 93 -10.44 8.01 -13.39
C GLU A 93 -8.96 8.41 -13.32
N SER A 94 -8.53 8.98 -12.20
CA SER A 94 -7.14 9.38 -11.99
C SER A 94 -6.59 8.75 -10.73
N ARG A 95 -5.25 8.77 -10.60
CA ARG A 95 -4.57 8.32 -9.39
C ARG A 95 -5.06 9.10 -8.16
N CYS A 96 -5.15 10.43 -8.29
CA CYS A 96 -5.63 11.27 -7.19
C CYS A 96 -7.07 10.94 -6.80
N HIS A 97 -7.94 10.70 -7.77
CA HIS A 97 -9.33 10.34 -7.52
C HIS A 97 -9.42 8.97 -6.82
N SER A 98 -8.61 8.00 -7.26
CA SER A 98 -8.56 6.69 -6.64
C SER A 98 -8.09 6.75 -5.19
N VAL A 99 -7.05 7.54 -4.91
CA VAL A 99 -6.55 7.76 -3.54
C VAL A 99 -7.60 8.42 -2.67
N LEU A 100 -8.33 9.42 -3.20
CA LEU A 100 -9.41 10.07 -2.47
C LEU A 100 -10.53 9.09 -2.11
N LEU A 101 -10.97 8.26 -3.05
CA LEU A 101 -12.01 7.26 -2.81
C LEU A 101 -11.57 6.24 -1.75
N ALA A 102 -10.31 5.81 -1.79
CA ALA A 102 -9.75 4.93 -0.75
C ALA A 102 -9.68 5.63 0.61
N ALA A 103 -9.31 6.90 0.63
CA ALA A 103 -9.24 7.69 1.88
C ALA A 103 -10.60 7.83 2.55
N LEU A 104 -11.67 7.97 1.77
CA LEU A 104 -13.04 8.06 2.29
C LEU A 104 -13.48 6.75 2.97
N GLU A 105 -12.88 5.63 2.61
CA GLU A 105 -13.19 4.32 3.17
C GLU A 105 -12.24 3.91 4.31
N ALA A 106 -11.25 4.74 4.62
CA ALA A 106 -10.36 4.51 5.76
C ALA A 106 -11.13 4.54 7.08
N SER A 107 -10.63 3.79 8.07
CA SER A 107 -11.22 3.77 9.41
C SER A 107 -11.30 5.19 9.99
N PRO A 108 -12.39 5.52 10.73
CA PRO A 108 -12.49 6.80 11.45
C PRO A 108 -11.36 7.03 12.45
N GLU A 109 -10.71 5.96 12.90
CA GLU A 109 -9.57 6.02 13.81
C GLU A 109 -8.27 6.42 13.12
N ALA A 110 -8.23 6.41 11.79
CA ALA A 110 -7.04 6.75 11.02
C ALA A 110 -6.64 8.21 11.23
N ARG A 111 -5.45 8.40 11.74
CA ARG A 111 -4.84 9.73 11.94
C ARG A 111 -3.73 10.00 10.92
N LEU A 112 -3.20 8.95 10.32
CA LEU A 112 -2.20 9.01 9.27
C LEU A 112 -2.67 8.21 8.06
N LEU A 113 -2.42 8.74 6.89
CA LEU A 113 -2.69 8.09 5.61
C LEU A 113 -1.37 7.95 4.85
N ALA A 114 -0.97 6.72 4.56
CA ALA A 114 0.21 6.44 3.76
C ALA A 114 -0.22 6.03 2.36
N VAL A 115 0.16 6.81 1.36
CA VAL A 115 -0.19 6.52 -0.03
C VAL A 115 0.90 5.66 -0.67
N GLN A 116 0.50 4.52 -1.21
CA GLN A 116 1.40 3.56 -1.87
C GLN A 116 0.88 3.22 -3.26
N ASP A 117 1.77 3.21 -4.23
CA ASP A 117 1.47 2.70 -5.57
C ASP A 117 1.50 1.16 -5.55
N GLY A 118 0.43 0.54 -6.02
CA GLY A 118 0.30 -0.92 -6.03
C GLY A 118 1.32 -1.63 -6.93
N ALA A 119 1.79 -0.97 -7.98
CA ALA A 119 2.78 -1.52 -8.92
C ALA A 119 4.24 -1.30 -8.47
N ARG A 120 4.47 -0.65 -7.35
CA ARG A 120 5.81 -0.36 -6.83
C ARG A 120 5.95 -0.91 -5.43
N PRO A 121 6.38 -2.18 -5.27
CA PRO A 121 6.64 -2.71 -3.95
C PRO A 121 7.69 -1.85 -3.25
N PRO A 122 7.52 -1.55 -1.96
CA PRO A 122 8.53 -0.84 -1.20
C PRO A 122 9.82 -1.66 -1.27
N GLY A 123 10.88 -1.02 -1.76
CA GLY A 123 12.20 -1.61 -1.78
C GLY A 123 12.74 -1.80 -0.35
N PRO A 124 13.84 -2.54 -0.19
CA PRO A 124 14.52 -2.58 1.08
C PRO A 124 14.83 -1.14 1.53
N PRO A 125 14.84 -0.85 2.83
CA PRO A 125 15.15 0.48 3.29
C PRO A 125 16.45 0.94 2.63
N ARG A 126 16.33 1.94 1.79
CA ARG A 126 17.51 2.51 1.13
C ARG A 126 18.44 2.96 2.23
N ARG A 127 19.62 2.39 2.26
CA ARG A 127 20.69 2.95 3.07
C ARG A 127 20.74 4.44 2.74
N THR A 128 20.39 5.24 3.71
CA THR A 128 20.51 6.68 3.76
C THR A 128 20.78 7.35 2.41
N TRP A 129 19.79 8.03 1.89
CA TRP A 129 19.97 9.03 0.87
C TRP A 129 21.27 9.80 1.20
N PRO A 130 22.25 9.86 0.29
CA PRO A 130 23.41 10.69 0.55
C PRO A 130 22.89 12.10 0.89
N PRO A 131 23.38 12.72 1.95
CA PRO A 131 22.97 14.09 2.25
C PRO A 131 23.19 14.95 1.00
N PRO A 132 22.28 15.88 0.71
CA PRO A 132 22.48 16.78 -0.41
C PRO A 132 23.88 17.42 -0.28
N PRO A 133 24.60 17.60 -1.38
CA PRO A 133 25.88 18.28 -1.32
C PRO A 133 25.68 19.63 -0.61
N PRO A 134 26.63 20.04 0.22
CA PRO A 134 26.51 21.34 0.86
C PRO A 134 26.28 22.39 -0.22
N CYS A 135 25.27 23.23 0.01
CA CYS A 135 24.99 24.34 -0.89
C CYS A 135 26.32 25.09 -1.17
N GLY A 136 26.79 25.04 -2.40
CA GLY A 136 27.96 25.83 -2.83
C GLY A 136 27.74 27.27 -2.44
N ARG A 137 28.71 27.85 -1.77
CA ARG A 137 28.74 29.27 -1.53
C ARG A 137 28.94 30.02 -2.82
#